data_d9a18fe7805e0d3d6421f8562540071c
#
_entry.id   d9a18fe7805e0d3d6421f8562540071c
#
_cell.length_a   1.000
_cell.length_b   1.000
_cell.length_c   1.000
_cell.angle_alpha   90.00
_cell.angle_beta   90.00
_cell.angle_gamma   90.00
#
_symmetry.space_group_name_H-M   'P 1'
#
loop_
_entity.id
_entity.type
_entity.pdbx_description
1 polymer ?
#
loop_
_entity_poly.entity_id
_entity_poly.type
_entity_poly.pdbx_seq_one_letter_code
_entity_poly.pdbx_strand_id
1 'polypeptide(L)'
;MEKAQGGVKLNPDEQRRFLGTFEERVLASCSIEQANETLIRSHFKEMLSSIMKNCQPVIVKISPEVESSNQIFYLKTAKELGCEATIVSSDYQSSPFGLIVHSDHLAQVDDKDISQQFASLLQPAEKRGKEKRSLWKKWFG
;
A
#
# COMPACT_ATOMS: atom_id res chain seq x y z
N MET A 1 11.91 17.00 -29.08
CA MET A 1 11.92 16.82 -28.54
C MET A 1 11.65 16.71 -28.13
N GLU A 2 11.62 16.37 -27.93
CA GLU A 2 11.44 16.16 -27.23
C GLU A 2 11.15 16.03 -26.68
N LYS A 3 11.11 16.18 -27.06
CA LYS A 3 10.89 15.84 -26.40
C LYS A 3 10.61 15.55 -25.73
N ALA A 4 10.69 15.52 -25.67
CA ALA A 4 10.59 15.14 -25.10
C ALA A 4 10.16 14.83 -24.63
N GLN A 5 10.13 15.19 -24.61
CA GLN A 5 9.66 14.54 -24.15
C GLN A 5 9.80 13.41 -23.43
N GLY A 6 10.32 12.82 -23.80
CA GLY A 6 10.65 11.60 -23.10
C GLY A 6 11.20 11.82 -21.70
N GLY A 7 11.95 12.88 -21.52
CA GLY A 7 12.51 13.24 -20.22
C GLY A 7 11.47 13.40 -19.13
N VAL A 8 10.30 13.84 -19.51
CA VAL A 8 9.19 14.01 -18.56
C VAL A 8 8.81 12.69 -17.93
N LYS A 9 8.85 11.63 -18.71
CA LYS A 9 8.46 10.30 -18.23
C LYS A 9 9.48 9.67 -17.30
N LEU A 10 10.71 10.16 -17.37
CA LEU A 10 11.81 9.58 -16.59
C LEU A 10 12.22 10.48 -15.45
N ASN A 11 11.24 10.93 -14.67
CA ASN A 11 11.51 11.75 -13.50
C ASN A 11 12.12 10.87 -12.40
N PRO A 12 13.45 10.94 -12.19
CA PRO A 12 14.10 10.07 -11.21
C PRO A 12 13.71 10.38 -9.77
N ASP A 13 13.36 11.63 -9.50
CA ASP A 13 12.93 12.00 -8.16
C ASP A 13 11.59 11.35 -7.82
N GLU A 14 10.69 11.33 -8.79
CA GLU A 14 9.39 10.69 -8.61
C GLU A 14 9.57 9.19 -8.40
N GLN A 15 10.41 8.57 -9.21
CA GLN A 15 10.66 7.13 -9.06
C GLN A 15 11.27 6.80 -7.72
N ARG A 16 12.20 7.62 -7.23
CA ARG A 16 12.79 7.39 -5.91
C ARG A 16 11.76 7.49 -4.82
N ARG A 17 10.86 8.44 -4.95
CA ARG A 17 9.82 8.65 -3.96
C ARG A 17 8.83 7.49 -3.91
N PHE A 18 8.49 6.94 -5.07
CA PHE A 18 7.48 5.88 -5.17
C PHE A 18 8.08 4.49 -5.40
N LEU A 19 9.27 4.27 -4.87
CA LEU A 19 9.93 2.96 -4.85
C LEU A 19 10.08 2.33 -6.23
N GLY A 20 10.35 3.17 -7.22
CA GLY A 20 10.64 2.72 -8.57
C GLY A 20 9.49 2.80 -9.54
N THR A 21 8.35 3.32 -9.11
CA THR A 21 7.21 3.49 -10.00
C THR A 21 6.82 4.97 -10.08
N PHE A 22 5.70 5.26 -10.70
CA PHE A 22 5.19 6.61 -10.88
C PHE A 22 3.87 6.77 -10.13
N GLU A 23 3.66 7.96 -9.60
CA GLU A 23 2.46 8.24 -8.82
C GLU A 23 1.18 7.85 -9.55
N GLU A 24 1.11 8.11 -10.84
CA GLU A 24 -0.08 7.81 -11.63
C GLU A 24 -0.42 6.33 -11.71
N ARG A 25 0.54 5.47 -11.37
CA ARG A 25 0.33 4.01 -11.35
C ARG A 25 0.06 3.47 -9.97
N VAL A 26 0.20 4.30 -8.95
CA VAL A 26 0.04 3.86 -7.55
C VAL A 26 -1.43 3.61 -7.23
N LEU A 27 -1.69 2.44 -6.68
CA LEU A 27 -3.03 2.04 -6.24
C LEU A 27 -3.22 2.29 -4.75
N ALA A 28 -2.16 2.11 -3.98
CA ALA A 28 -2.17 2.34 -2.55
C ALA A 28 -0.75 2.57 -2.06
N SER A 29 -0.60 3.38 -1.03
CA SER A 29 0.70 3.66 -0.45
C SER A 29 0.60 3.71 1.07
N CYS A 30 1.69 3.38 1.75
CA CYS A 30 1.76 3.63 3.18
C CYS A 30 3.17 4.06 3.55
N SER A 31 3.28 4.81 4.63
CA SER A 31 4.58 5.30 5.08
C SER A 31 5.39 4.16 5.71
N ILE A 32 6.68 4.42 5.94
CA ILE A 32 7.54 3.44 6.60
C ILE A 32 6.97 3.15 7.99
N GLU A 33 6.55 4.17 8.68
CA GLU A 33 5.97 4.05 10.01
C GLU A 33 4.73 3.16 10.00
N GLN A 34 3.81 3.43 9.07
CA GLN A 34 2.59 2.64 8.91
C GLN A 34 2.92 1.19 8.57
N ALA A 35 3.90 0.98 7.72
CA ALA A 35 4.27 -0.36 7.30
C ALA A 35 4.80 -1.20 8.46
N ASN A 36 5.31 -0.54 9.51
CA ASN A 36 5.78 -1.24 10.70
C ASN A 36 4.70 -1.42 11.76
N GLU A 37 3.51 -0.87 11.54
CA GLU A 37 2.41 -0.99 12.49
C GLU A 37 1.71 -2.33 12.39
N THR A 38 1.38 -2.89 13.53
CA THR A 38 0.64 -4.15 13.60
C THR A 38 -0.70 -4.06 12.87
N LEU A 39 -1.35 -2.91 12.98
CA LEU A 39 -2.65 -2.69 12.36
C LEU A 39 -2.59 -2.88 10.84
N ILE A 40 -1.63 -2.25 10.21
CA ILE A 40 -1.45 -2.35 8.75
C ILE A 40 -1.10 -3.80 8.38
N ARG A 41 -0.17 -4.38 9.11
CA ARG A 41 0.27 -5.74 8.85
C ARG A 41 -0.88 -6.73 8.92
N SER A 42 -1.71 -6.61 9.96
CA SER A 42 -2.80 -7.58 10.17
C SER A 42 -3.91 -7.46 9.13
N HIS A 43 -4.05 -6.30 8.50
CA HIS A 43 -5.08 -6.10 7.48
C HIS A 43 -4.55 -6.09 6.05
N PHE A 44 -3.24 -6.28 5.89
CA PHE A 44 -2.61 -6.18 4.58
C PHE A 44 -3.22 -7.14 3.55
N LYS A 45 -3.44 -8.35 3.94
CA LYS A 45 -4.00 -9.37 3.03
C LYS A 45 -5.37 -8.96 2.52
N GLU A 46 -6.21 -8.48 3.41
CA GLU A 46 -7.56 -8.03 3.04
C GLU A 46 -7.51 -6.83 2.09
N MET A 47 -6.65 -5.88 2.42
CA MET A 47 -6.51 -4.68 1.61
C MET A 47 -6.00 -5.02 0.21
N LEU A 48 -4.97 -5.86 0.14
CA LEU A 48 -4.38 -6.24 -1.13
C LEU A 48 -5.38 -7.04 -1.97
N SER A 49 -6.11 -7.95 -1.35
CA SER A 49 -7.14 -8.72 -2.04
C SER A 49 -8.22 -7.82 -2.64
N SER A 50 -8.61 -6.79 -1.90
CA SER A 50 -9.60 -5.83 -2.36
C SER A 50 -9.09 -5.06 -3.59
N ILE A 51 -7.85 -4.63 -3.53
CA ILE A 51 -7.22 -3.90 -4.64
C ILE A 51 -7.17 -4.80 -5.89
N MET A 52 -6.81 -6.06 -5.71
CA MET A 52 -6.68 -7.02 -6.81
C MET A 52 -8.00 -7.30 -7.50
N LYS A 53 -9.10 -7.18 -6.80
CA LYS A 53 -10.42 -7.38 -7.40
C LYS A 53 -10.75 -6.30 -8.42
N ASN A 54 -10.20 -5.12 -8.24
CA ASN A 54 -10.53 -3.96 -9.06
C ASN A 54 -9.46 -3.61 -10.07
N CYS A 55 -8.29 -4.19 -9.97
CA CYS A 55 -7.17 -3.84 -10.84
C CYS A 55 -6.20 -4.99 -11.00
N GLN A 56 -5.71 -5.19 -12.21
CA GLN A 56 -4.71 -6.20 -12.53
C GLN A 56 -3.81 -5.63 -13.62
N PRO A 57 -2.53 -5.89 -13.61
CA PRO A 57 -1.79 -6.60 -12.56
C PRO A 57 -1.52 -5.69 -11.36
N VAL A 58 -1.21 -6.31 -10.24
CA VAL A 58 -0.85 -5.58 -9.03
C VAL A 58 0.56 -5.98 -8.62
N ILE A 59 1.37 -4.98 -8.33
CA ILE A 59 2.77 -5.15 -7.97
C ILE A 59 3.01 -4.46 -6.63
N VAL A 60 3.72 -5.12 -5.73
CA VAL A 60 4.01 -4.58 -4.40
C VAL A 60 5.50 -4.28 -4.29
N LYS A 61 5.83 -3.05 -3.93
CA LYS A 61 7.20 -2.63 -3.68
C LYS A 61 7.36 -2.36 -2.19
N ILE A 62 8.41 -2.90 -1.61
CA ILE A 62 8.65 -2.81 -0.17
C ILE A 62 9.97 -2.09 0.06
N SER A 63 9.94 -1.07 0.92
CA SER A 63 11.14 -0.30 1.24
C SER A 63 12.12 -1.12 2.09
N PRO A 64 13.41 -0.93 1.87
CA PRO A 64 14.42 -1.56 2.74
C PRO A 64 14.46 -0.95 4.14
N GLU A 65 13.77 0.18 4.34
CA GLU A 65 13.71 0.84 5.64
C GLU A 65 12.64 0.26 6.56
N VAL A 66 11.75 -0.57 6.04
CA VAL A 66 10.77 -1.28 6.85
C VAL A 66 11.51 -2.37 7.62
N GLU A 67 11.06 -2.68 8.84
CA GLU A 67 11.68 -3.73 9.63
C GLU A 67 11.71 -5.05 8.87
N SER A 68 12.81 -5.78 9.03
CA SER A 68 13.04 -7.02 8.27
C SER A 68 11.91 -8.03 8.36
N SER A 69 11.39 -8.23 9.54
CA SER A 69 10.29 -9.20 9.72
C SER A 69 9.04 -8.76 8.98
N ASN A 70 8.79 -7.46 8.92
CA ASN A 70 7.65 -6.92 8.19
C ASN A 70 7.89 -6.99 6.69
N GLN A 71 9.11 -6.73 6.24
CA GLN A 71 9.45 -6.86 4.82
C GLN A 71 9.12 -8.27 4.33
N ILE A 72 9.55 -9.26 5.07
CA ILE A 72 9.32 -10.66 4.71
C ILE A 72 7.83 -10.99 4.73
N PHE A 73 7.13 -10.49 5.73
CA PHE A 73 5.69 -10.73 5.85
C PHE A 73 4.95 -10.20 4.63
N TYR A 74 5.23 -8.95 4.24
CA TYR A 74 4.54 -8.34 3.09
C TYR A 74 4.91 -9.06 1.79
N LEU A 75 6.17 -9.42 1.65
CA LEU A 75 6.63 -10.12 0.47
C LEU A 75 5.92 -11.46 0.30
N LYS A 76 5.89 -12.24 1.36
CA LYS A 76 5.25 -13.56 1.35
C LYS A 76 3.75 -13.45 1.10
N THR A 77 3.10 -12.54 1.79
CA THR A 77 1.65 -12.36 1.65
C THR A 77 1.28 -11.98 0.23
N ALA A 78 2.01 -11.04 -0.36
CA ALA A 78 1.75 -10.62 -1.73
C ALA A 78 1.92 -11.78 -2.70
N LYS A 79 2.98 -12.55 -2.54
CA LYS A 79 3.24 -13.70 -3.43
C LYS A 79 2.20 -14.79 -3.24
N GLU A 80 1.74 -15.00 -2.03
CA GLU A 80 0.68 -15.98 -1.77
C GLU A 80 -0.60 -15.61 -2.49
N LEU A 81 -0.86 -14.33 -2.63
CA LEU A 81 -2.05 -13.85 -3.35
C LEU A 81 -1.86 -13.78 -4.85
N GLY A 82 -0.66 -14.09 -5.34
CA GLY A 82 -0.39 -14.10 -6.76
C GLY A 82 0.14 -12.78 -7.32
N CYS A 83 0.53 -11.85 -6.46
CA CYS A 83 1.12 -10.59 -6.89
C CYS A 83 2.61 -10.69 -7.06
N GLU A 84 3.17 -9.88 -7.96
CA GLU A 84 4.60 -9.64 -7.97
C GLU A 84 4.94 -8.80 -6.75
N ALA A 85 6.06 -9.09 -6.12
CA ALA A 85 6.48 -8.32 -4.96
C ALA A 85 8.00 -8.30 -4.90
N THR A 86 8.54 -7.16 -4.50
CA THR A 86 9.98 -6.95 -4.45
C THR A 86 10.35 -6.04 -3.29
N ILE A 87 11.41 -6.40 -2.58
CA ILE A 87 12.03 -5.50 -1.62
C ILE A 87 13.05 -4.71 -2.43
N VAL A 88 12.83 -3.39 -2.54
CA VAL A 88 13.67 -2.58 -3.41
C VAL A 88 15.04 -2.33 -2.79
N SER A 89 15.97 -1.88 -3.60
CA SER A 89 17.35 -1.67 -3.16
C SER A 89 17.48 -0.44 -2.26
N SER A 90 18.63 -0.31 -1.62
CA SER A 90 18.89 0.83 -0.75
C SER A 90 18.90 2.17 -1.47
N ASP A 91 18.92 2.16 -2.79
CA ASP A 91 18.82 3.39 -3.58
C ASP A 91 17.53 4.15 -3.31
N TYR A 92 16.53 3.45 -2.80
CA TYR A 92 15.22 4.04 -2.52
C TYR A 92 14.98 4.36 -1.05
N GLN A 93 16.01 4.29 -0.23
CA GLN A 93 15.83 4.50 1.22
C GLN A 93 15.45 5.92 1.59
N SER A 94 15.61 6.88 0.68
CA SER A 94 15.17 8.25 0.95
C SER A 94 13.68 8.46 0.76
N SER A 95 12.99 7.45 0.24
CA SER A 95 11.54 7.53 0.05
C SER A 95 10.80 7.54 1.38
N PRO A 96 9.74 8.35 1.50
CA PRO A 96 8.93 8.33 2.72
C PRO A 96 8.00 7.13 2.81
N PHE A 97 7.89 6.36 1.74
CA PHE A 97 6.96 5.24 1.70
C PHE A 97 7.61 3.92 2.08
N GLY A 98 6.87 3.14 2.88
CA GLY A 98 7.29 1.78 3.23
C GLY A 98 6.75 0.74 2.27
N LEU A 99 5.53 0.97 1.77
CA LEU A 99 4.89 0.09 0.80
C LEU A 99 4.29 0.91 -0.30
N ILE A 100 4.48 0.45 -1.53
CA ILE A 100 3.79 1.01 -2.70
C ILE A 100 3.13 -0.16 -3.42
N VAL A 101 1.83 -0.08 -3.58
CA VAL A 101 1.06 -1.04 -4.37
C VAL A 101 0.70 -0.34 -5.66
N HIS A 102 1.12 -0.87 -6.79
CA HIS A 102 0.91 -0.19 -8.07
C HIS A 102 0.58 -1.16 -9.18
N SER A 103 0.19 -0.61 -10.32
CA SER A 103 -0.07 -1.38 -11.52
C SER A 103 0.98 -1.04 -12.57
N ASP A 104 0.84 -1.57 -13.77
CA ASP A 104 1.71 -1.24 -14.89
C ASP A 104 1.03 -0.24 -15.84
N HIS A 105 -0.11 0.30 -15.43
CA HIS A 105 -0.84 1.30 -16.20
C HIS A 105 -1.46 2.32 -15.24
N LEU A 106 -2.11 3.33 -15.77
CA LEU A 106 -2.71 4.39 -14.97
C LEU A 106 -3.73 3.82 -13.98
N ALA A 107 -3.56 4.19 -12.74
CA ALA A 107 -4.48 3.79 -11.67
C ALA A 107 -5.57 4.84 -11.52
N GLN A 108 -6.81 4.38 -11.38
CA GLN A 108 -7.93 5.29 -11.20
C GLN A 108 -8.45 5.14 -9.78
N VAL A 109 -7.72 5.72 -8.83
CA VAL A 109 -8.12 5.73 -7.43
C VAL A 109 -8.08 7.17 -6.94
N ASP A 110 -9.07 7.51 -6.15
CA ASP A 110 -9.20 8.86 -5.61
C ASP A 110 -8.19 9.11 -4.50
N ASP A 111 -7.99 8.12 -3.67
CA ASP A 111 -7.12 8.25 -2.51
C ASP A 111 -6.11 7.12 -2.49
N LYS A 112 -4.84 7.48 -2.58
CA LYS A 112 -3.75 6.50 -2.67
C LYS A 112 -3.15 6.15 -1.32
N ASP A 113 -3.43 6.96 -0.29
CA ASP A 113 -2.97 6.65 1.06
C ASP A 113 -3.78 5.48 1.59
N ILE A 114 -3.09 4.42 1.97
CA ILE A 114 -3.75 3.19 2.41
C ILE A 114 -4.63 3.42 3.62
N SER A 115 -4.23 4.29 4.52
CA SER A 115 -5.00 4.56 5.73
C SER A 115 -6.30 5.33 5.42
N GLN A 116 -6.31 6.11 4.36
CA GLN A 116 -7.52 6.81 3.92
C GLN A 116 -8.41 5.90 3.10
N GLN A 117 -7.79 5.17 2.18
CA GLN A 117 -8.52 4.28 1.29
C GLN A 117 -9.27 3.18 2.06
N PHE A 118 -8.66 2.69 3.12
CA PHE A 118 -9.24 1.64 3.94
C PHE A 118 -9.55 2.11 5.36
N ALA A 119 -9.96 3.36 5.47
CA ALA A 119 -10.23 3.97 6.77
C ALA A 119 -11.19 3.15 7.63
N SER A 120 -12.26 2.63 7.04
CA SER A 120 -13.23 1.81 7.77
C SER A 120 -12.60 0.56 8.37
N LEU A 121 -11.79 -0.11 7.56
CA LEU A 121 -11.14 -1.34 7.97
C LEU A 121 -10.10 -1.08 9.04
N LEU A 122 -9.42 0.06 8.93
CA LEU A 122 -8.31 0.40 9.81
C LEU A 122 -8.69 1.24 11.01
N GLN A 123 -9.99 1.39 11.27
CA GLN A 123 -10.44 2.10 12.46
C GLN A 123 -9.91 1.40 13.71
N PRO A 124 -9.60 2.18 14.75
CA PRO A 124 -9.16 1.56 16.01
C PRO A 124 -10.17 0.54 16.50
N ALA A 125 -9.68 -0.57 17.02
CA ALA A 125 -10.53 -1.65 17.53
C ALA A 125 -11.54 -1.14 18.54
N GLU A 126 -11.12 -0.19 19.36
CA GLU A 126 -11.94 0.46 20.35
C GLU A 126 -13.20 1.08 19.73
N LYS A 127 -12.99 1.82 18.67
CA LYS A 127 -14.08 2.50 17.96
C LYS A 127 -15.04 1.49 17.33
N ARG A 128 -14.48 0.47 16.70
CA ARG A 128 -15.30 -0.56 16.09
C ARG A 128 -16.04 -1.36 17.16
N GLY A 129 -15.38 -1.59 18.28
CA GLY A 129 -15.97 -2.27 19.41
C GLY A 129 -17.19 -1.53 19.94
N LYS A 130 -17.09 -0.22 20.01
CA LYS A 130 -18.21 0.60 20.46
C LYS A 130 -19.42 0.47 19.53
N GLU A 131 -19.19 0.53 18.25
CA GLU A 131 -20.24 0.37 17.27
C GLU A 131 -20.91 -0.99 17.40
N LYS A 132 -20.10 -2.02 17.50
CA LYS A 132 -20.61 -3.38 17.66
C LYS A 132 -21.39 -3.53 18.95
N ARG A 133 -20.90 -2.96 20.03
CA ARG A 133 -21.59 -3.01 21.30
C ARG A 133 -22.93 -2.32 21.26
N SER A 134 -23.02 -1.21 20.56
CA SER A 134 -24.27 -0.52 20.37
C SER A 134 -25.29 -1.40 19.67
N LEU A 135 -24.87 -2.08 18.64
CA LEU A 135 -25.73 -3.00 17.90
C LEU A 135 -26.16 -4.16 18.79
N TRP A 136 -25.25 -4.68 19.55
CA TRP A 136 -25.55 -5.78 20.48
C TRP A 136 -26.58 -5.35 21.51
N LYS A 137 -26.43 -4.16 22.04
CA LYS A 137 -27.38 -3.64 23.01
C LYS A 137 -28.78 -3.57 22.44
N LYS A 138 -28.87 -3.15 21.19
CA LYS A 138 -30.17 -3.13 20.51
C LYS A 138 -30.77 -4.52 20.39
N TRP A 139 -29.91 -5.52 20.18
CA TRP A 139 -30.37 -6.88 20.00
C TRP A 139 -30.72 -7.58 21.32
N PHE A 140 -29.96 -7.30 22.33
CA PHE A 140 -30.07 -8.08 23.58
C PHE A 140 -30.55 -7.29 24.79
N GLY A 141 -30.84 -6.10 24.56
CA GLY A 141 -31.28 -5.35 25.70
C GLY A 141 -31.51 -3.93 25.41
#